data_957606cd04d3edf70f0e9b149747c3fd
#
_entry.id   957606cd04d3edf70f0e9b149747c3fd
#
_cell.length_a   1.000
_cell.length_b   1.000
_cell.length_c   1.000
_cell.angle_alpha   90.00
_cell.angle_beta   90.00
_cell.angle_gamma   90.00
#
_symmetry.space_group_name_H-M   'P 1'
#
loop_
_entity.id
_entity.type
_entity.pdbx_description
1 polymer ?
#
loop_
_entity_poly.entity_id
_entity_poly.type
_entity_poly.pdbx_seq_one_letter_code
_entity_poly.pdbx_strand_id
1 'polypeptide(L)'
;MNIILSDVSRYKGSKGTWKDVFKYYVTNPSFRVIFLYRLYHQWYHILSKIPIGKDIFSLYYKHICRQSGIQLSLDAEIGEGFKFEHFGGIVIGSIKIGKNCNIFHNVTLGYAGRWQNGGGSPTIGDNVVIGAGAVVVGRITIGDSAFIGANAYVYQDIPENAVVGAMPGKILSYHGTKGYFGH
;
A
#
# COMPACT_ATOMS: atom_id res chain seq x y z
N MET A 1 1.63 19.21 11.00
CA MET A 1 2.91 18.90 10.29
C MET A 1 2.57 18.72 8.81
N ASN A 2 3.44 19.10 7.87
CA ASN A 2 3.15 18.86 6.44
C ASN A 2 3.13 17.34 6.21
N ILE A 3 2.08 16.82 5.54
CA ILE A 3 1.86 15.38 5.33
C ILE A 3 3.05 14.71 4.61
N ILE A 4 3.68 15.40 3.66
CA ILE A 4 4.88 14.90 2.94
C ILE A 4 6.07 14.77 3.89
N LEU A 5 6.25 15.72 4.82
CA LEU A 5 7.31 15.64 5.84
C LEU A 5 7.02 14.53 6.87
N SER A 6 5.75 14.25 7.16
CA SER A 6 5.34 13.10 7.97
C SER A 6 5.74 11.79 7.30
N ASP A 7 5.38 11.63 6.02
CA ASP A 7 5.71 10.42 5.27
C ASP A 7 7.22 10.21 5.18
N VAL A 8 8.01 11.23 4.78
CA VAL A 8 9.47 11.08 4.65
C VAL A 8 10.16 10.80 5.99
N SER A 9 9.59 11.27 7.10
CA SER A 9 10.10 10.96 8.45
C SER A 9 10.06 9.46 8.73
N ARG A 10 9.05 8.76 8.22
CA ARG A 10 8.93 7.30 8.36
C ARG A 10 10.02 6.55 7.58
N TYR A 11 10.35 7.03 6.37
CA TYR A 11 11.44 6.46 5.57
C TYR A 11 12.81 6.70 6.19
N LYS A 12 13.01 7.86 6.80
CA LYS A 12 14.27 8.24 7.43
C LYS A 12 14.47 7.62 8.83
N GLY A 13 13.39 7.33 9.55
CA GLY A 13 13.41 6.91 10.96
C GLY A 13 13.67 8.04 11.95
N SER A 14 13.61 9.30 11.51
CA SER A 14 13.74 10.51 12.32
C SER A 14 13.03 11.67 11.64
N LYS A 15 12.96 12.85 12.27
CA LYS A 15 12.31 14.02 11.70
C LYS A 15 12.85 14.34 10.29
N GLY A 16 11.95 14.29 9.30
CA GLY A 16 12.26 14.54 7.89
C GLY A 16 12.37 16.03 7.57
N THR A 17 13.18 16.34 6.57
CA THR A 17 13.37 17.69 6.03
C THR A 17 13.09 17.69 4.52
N TRP A 18 12.97 18.86 3.90
CA TRP A 18 12.79 18.97 2.45
C TRP A 18 14.01 18.45 1.65
N LYS A 19 15.21 18.45 2.24
CA LYS A 19 16.40 17.79 1.65
C LYS A 19 16.20 16.28 1.60
N ASP A 20 15.62 15.70 2.63
CA ASP A 20 15.30 14.28 2.67
C ASP A 20 14.20 13.94 1.66
N VAL A 21 13.17 14.79 1.50
CA VAL A 21 12.14 14.62 0.46
C VAL A 21 12.78 14.53 -0.93
N PHE A 22 13.66 15.46 -1.27
CA PHE A 22 14.36 15.42 -2.56
C PHE A 22 15.22 14.15 -2.70
N LYS A 23 16.00 13.80 -1.68
CA LYS A 23 16.82 12.59 -1.66
C LYS A 23 15.96 11.34 -1.92
N TYR A 24 14.90 11.13 -1.14
CA TYR A 24 14.07 9.94 -1.28
C TYR A 24 13.24 9.94 -2.57
N TYR A 25 12.83 11.09 -3.07
CA TYR A 25 12.17 11.18 -4.39
C TYR A 25 13.07 10.64 -5.51
N VAL A 26 14.36 10.95 -5.48
CA VAL A 26 15.31 10.49 -6.50
C VAL A 26 15.68 9.01 -6.29
N THR A 27 15.94 8.60 -5.05
CA THR A 27 16.57 7.31 -4.74
C THR A 27 15.60 6.19 -4.39
N ASN A 28 14.33 6.50 -4.02
CA ASN A 28 13.38 5.50 -3.54
C ASN A 28 12.10 5.48 -4.39
N PRO A 29 11.90 4.42 -5.21
CA PRO A 29 10.71 4.30 -6.06
C PRO A 29 9.39 4.31 -5.30
N SER A 30 9.34 3.69 -4.12
CA SER A 30 8.14 3.63 -3.28
C SER A 30 7.75 4.99 -2.74
N PHE A 31 8.73 5.76 -2.25
CA PHE A 31 8.50 7.12 -1.78
C PHE A 31 8.04 8.04 -2.93
N ARG A 32 8.57 7.85 -4.13
CA ARG A 32 8.17 8.63 -5.31
C ARG A 32 6.68 8.49 -5.61
N VAL A 33 6.11 7.29 -5.49
CA VAL A 33 4.68 7.06 -5.71
C VAL A 33 3.84 7.81 -4.68
N ILE A 34 4.14 7.67 -3.38
CA ILE A 34 3.34 8.35 -2.34
C ILE A 34 3.53 9.87 -2.41
N PHE A 35 4.72 10.36 -2.72
CA PHE A 35 4.97 11.79 -2.92
C PHE A 35 4.09 12.38 -4.04
N LEU A 36 4.04 11.74 -5.21
CA LEU A 36 3.21 12.18 -6.33
C LEU A 36 1.72 12.08 -6.00
N TYR A 37 1.30 11.02 -5.28
CA TYR A 37 -0.06 10.89 -4.77
C TYR A 37 -0.42 12.09 -3.88
N ARG A 38 0.46 12.50 -2.92
CA ARG A 38 0.25 13.67 -2.07
C ARG A 38 0.18 14.97 -2.87
N LEU A 39 1.07 15.14 -3.83
CA LEU A 39 1.03 16.31 -4.72
C LEU A 39 -0.28 16.41 -5.49
N TYR A 40 -0.78 15.30 -6.04
CA TYR A 40 -2.07 15.27 -6.72
C TYR A 40 -3.18 15.82 -5.82
N HIS A 41 -3.31 15.33 -4.60
CA HIS A 41 -4.34 15.76 -3.66
C HIS A 41 -4.19 17.23 -3.22
N GLN A 42 -2.95 17.70 -3.01
CA GLN A 42 -2.70 19.11 -2.65
C GLN A 42 -3.00 20.08 -3.80
N TRP A 43 -2.73 19.67 -5.03
CA TRP A 43 -2.82 20.54 -6.21
C TRP A 43 -4.04 20.25 -7.08
N TYR A 44 -4.93 19.35 -6.66
CA TYR A 44 -6.10 18.95 -7.44
C TYR A 44 -6.93 20.13 -7.96
N HIS A 45 -7.21 21.12 -7.10
CA HIS A 45 -7.99 22.30 -7.48
C HIS A 45 -7.32 23.16 -8.55
N ILE A 46 -5.99 23.22 -8.55
CA ILE A 46 -5.22 23.95 -9.58
C ILE A 46 -5.17 23.13 -10.87
N LEU A 47 -4.81 21.86 -10.76
CA LEU A 47 -4.74 20.95 -11.91
C LEU A 47 -6.08 20.81 -12.63
N SER A 48 -7.20 20.87 -11.92
CA SER A 48 -8.55 20.77 -12.50
C SER A 48 -8.94 22.01 -13.31
N LYS A 49 -8.30 23.17 -13.07
CA LYS A 49 -8.54 24.42 -13.80
C LYS A 49 -7.66 24.55 -15.04
N ILE A 50 -6.61 23.75 -15.15
CA ILE A 50 -5.71 23.75 -16.32
C ILE A 50 -6.24 22.74 -17.34
N PRO A 51 -6.58 23.16 -18.57
CA PRO A 51 -6.97 22.23 -19.62
C PRO A 51 -5.92 21.12 -19.76
N ILE A 52 -6.36 19.85 -19.73
CA ILE A 52 -5.49 18.67 -19.85
C ILE A 52 -4.51 18.48 -18.65
N GLY A 53 -4.42 19.42 -17.72
CA GLY A 53 -3.45 19.37 -16.62
C GLY A 53 -3.57 18.10 -15.74
N LYS A 54 -4.80 17.70 -15.40
CA LYS A 54 -5.07 16.46 -14.67
C LYS A 54 -4.64 15.22 -15.45
N ASP A 55 -4.87 15.22 -16.75
CA ASP A 55 -4.61 14.06 -17.61
C ASP A 55 -3.11 13.83 -17.75
N ILE A 56 -2.35 14.91 -17.98
CA ILE A 56 -0.88 14.84 -18.04
C ILE A 56 -0.31 14.35 -16.71
N PHE A 57 -0.78 14.91 -15.57
CA PHE A 57 -0.33 14.46 -14.26
C PHE A 57 -0.67 12.98 -14.04
N SER A 58 -1.90 12.58 -14.36
CA SER A 58 -2.36 11.20 -14.21
C SER A 58 -1.54 10.22 -15.07
N LEU A 59 -1.19 10.60 -16.31
CA LEU A 59 -0.33 9.79 -17.17
C LEU A 59 1.08 9.64 -16.57
N TYR A 60 1.67 10.73 -16.09
CA TYR A 60 2.98 10.68 -15.42
C TYR A 60 2.93 9.84 -14.15
N TYR A 61 1.91 10.04 -13.31
CA TYR A 61 1.70 9.23 -12.10
C TYR A 61 1.60 7.74 -12.42
N LYS A 62 0.76 7.37 -13.40
CA LYS A 62 0.60 5.98 -13.86
C LYS A 62 1.91 5.40 -14.41
N HIS A 63 2.73 6.22 -15.09
CA HIS A 63 4.04 5.79 -15.55
C HIS A 63 4.96 5.43 -14.38
N ILE A 64 5.04 6.29 -13.37
CA ILE A 64 5.83 6.04 -12.15
C ILE A 64 5.31 4.82 -11.38
N CYS A 65 4.00 4.66 -11.26
CA CYS A 65 3.38 3.48 -10.66
C CYS A 65 3.81 2.19 -11.37
N ARG A 66 3.79 2.17 -12.70
CA ARG A 66 4.24 1.01 -13.50
C ARG A 66 5.72 0.69 -13.28
N GLN A 67 6.58 1.71 -13.26
CA GLN A 67 8.02 1.51 -13.04
C GLN A 67 8.33 0.93 -11.65
N SER A 68 7.55 1.29 -10.63
CA SER A 68 7.73 0.81 -9.27
C SER A 68 7.01 -0.50 -8.97
N GLY A 69 6.13 -0.98 -9.87
CA GLY A 69 5.23 -2.12 -9.61
C GLY A 69 4.23 -1.84 -8.50
N ILE A 70 3.87 -0.57 -8.26
CA ILE A 70 2.89 -0.15 -7.26
C ILE A 70 1.69 0.46 -7.99
N GLN A 71 0.55 -0.17 -7.88
CA GLN A 71 -0.73 0.38 -8.32
C GLN A 71 -1.44 1.00 -7.11
N LEU A 72 -1.42 2.32 -7.01
CA LEU A 72 -2.12 3.07 -5.97
C LEU A 72 -3.19 3.93 -6.63
N SER A 73 -4.45 3.72 -6.23
CA SER A 73 -5.57 4.54 -6.71
C SER A 73 -5.44 5.98 -6.23
N LEU A 74 -5.68 6.93 -7.12
CA LEU A 74 -5.78 8.34 -6.75
C LEU A 74 -7.04 8.65 -5.92
N ASP A 75 -8.03 7.75 -5.93
CA ASP A 75 -9.25 7.87 -5.12
C ASP A 75 -9.10 7.24 -3.72
N ALA A 76 -7.93 6.68 -3.39
CA ALA A 76 -7.67 6.21 -2.04
C ALA A 76 -7.58 7.40 -1.06
N GLU A 77 -8.01 7.19 0.17
CA GLU A 77 -7.86 8.15 1.27
C GLU A 77 -6.78 7.63 2.22
N ILE A 78 -5.59 8.26 2.24
CA ILE A 78 -4.45 7.77 3.03
C ILE A 78 -4.03 8.82 4.04
N GLY A 79 -4.01 8.44 5.32
CA GLY A 79 -3.53 9.25 6.43
C GLY A 79 -2.05 9.62 6.33
N GLU A 80 -1.59 10.52 7.20
CA GLU A 80 -0.18 10.94 7.27
C GLU A 80 0.73 9.85 7.83
N GLY A 81 2.04 9.93 7.56
CA GLY A 81 3.02 8.96 8.05
C GLY A 81 2.95 7.59 7.36
N PHE A 82 2.45 7.56 6.13
CA PHE A 82 2.35 6.33 5.36
C PHE A 82 3.70 5.91 4.77
N LYS A 83 3.95 4.60 4.75
CA LYS A 83 5.19 4.06 4.20
C LYS A 83 4.95 2.75 3.43
N PHE A 84 5.53 2.68 2.23
CA PHE A 84 5.81 1.39 1.58
C PHE A 84 7.19 0.90 2.03
N GLU A 85 7.29 -0.29 2.62
CA GLU A 85 8.59 -0.85 3.05
C GLU A 85 9.46 -1.25 1.86
N HIS A 86 8.85 -1.83 0.84
CA HIS A 86 9.48 -2.21 -0.42
C HIS A 86 8.59 -1.81 -1.60
N PHE A 87 9.09 -1.95 -2.81
CA PHE A 87 8.32 -1.75 -4.05
C PHE A 87 8.06 -3.09 -4.73
N GLY A 88 7.11 -3.10 -5.68
CA GLY A 88 6.77 -4.28 -6.48
C GLY A 88 5.55 -5.05 -5.99
N GLY A 89 4.67 -5.36 -6.93
CA GLY A 89 3.48 -6.19 -6.71
C GLY A 89 2.40 -5.61 -5.80
N ILE A 90 2.46 -4.31 -5.48
CA ILE A 90 1.49 -3.69 -4.57
C ILE A 90 0.28 -3.19 -5.36
N VAL A 91 -0.92 -3.55 -4.90
CA VAL A 91 -2.18 -3.08 -5.44
C VAL A 91 -3.04 -2.49 -4.32
N ILE A 92 -3.34 -1.21 -4.41
CA ILE A 92 -4.22 -0.49 -3.47
C ILE A 92 -5.33 0.18 -4.27
N GLY A 93 -6.55 -0.30 -4.08
CA GLY A 93 -7.77 0.26 -4.68
C GLY A 93 -8.23 1.55 -4.01
N SER A 94 -9.47 1.96 -4.33
CA SER A 94 -10.15 3.10 -3.67
C SER A 94 -10.61 2.68 -2.28
N ILE A 95 -9.75 2.86 -1.29
CA ILE A 95 -9.92 2.44 0.11
C ILE A 95 -9.52 3.54 1.07
N LYS A 96 -9.89 3.38 2.36
CA LYS A 96 -9.43 4.25 3.43
C LYS A 96 -8.32 3.58 4.22
N ILE A 97 -7.22 4.31 4.42
CA ILE A 97 -6.08 3.89 5.23
C ILE A 97 -5.78 5.00 6.25
N GLY A 98 -5.71 4.64 7.49
CA GLY A 98 -5.39 5.54 8.60
C GLY A 98 -3.94 6.05 8.58
N LYS A 99 -3.52 6.61 9.70
CA LYS A 99 -2.18 7.20 9.87
C LYS A 99 -1.12 6.15 10.21
N ASN A 100 0.13 6.47 9.89
CA ASN A 100 1.32 5.69 10.28
C ASN A 100 1.31 4.23 9.83
N CYS A 101 0.60 3.91 8.74
CA CYS A 101 0.53 2.54 8.24
C CYS A 101 1.75 2.17 7.41
N ASN A 102 2.18 0.90 7.52
CA ASN A 102 3.26 0.31 6.73
C ASN A 102 2.71 -0.79 5.83
N ILE A 103 3.01 -0.73 4.54
CA ILE A 103 2.60 -1.74 3.56
C ILE A 103 3.86 -2.34 2.92
N PHE A 104 3.97 -3.66 2.97
CA PHE A 104 5.07 -4.39 2.35
C PHE A 104 4.79 -4.71 0.87
N HIS A 105 5.76 -5.28 0.18
CA HIS A 105 5.62 -5.68 -1.22
C HIS A 105 4.62 -6.83 -1.42
N ASN A 106 4.13 -6.99 -2.65
CA ASN A 106 3.16 -8.02 -3.06
C ASN A 106 1.83 -8.00 -2.27
N VAL A 107 1.49 -6.86 -1.67
CA VAL A 107 0.24 -6.69 -0.91
C VAL A 107 -0.88 -6.28 -1.84
N THR A 108 -2.06 -6.87 -1.64
CA THR A 108 -3.30 -6.47 -2.31
C THR A 108 -4.32 -5.97 -1.29
N LEU A 109 -4.75 -4.71 -1.44
CA LEU A 109 -5.85 -4.12 -0.66
C LEU A 109 -6.93 -3.68 -1.63
N GLY A 110 -8.11 -4.32 -1.60
CA GLY A 110 -9.07 -4.00 -2.63
C GLY A 110 -10.47 -4.55 -2.46
N TYR A 111 -11.22 -4.33 -3.51
CA TYR A 111 -12.61 -4.74 -3.62
C TYR A 111 -12.74 -6.26 -3.72
N ALA A 112 -13.63 -6.85 -2.92
CA ALA A 112 -14.13 -8.20 -3.16
C ALA A 112 -15.56 -8.15 -3.73
N GLY A 113 -15.87 -9.10 -4.61
CA GLY A 113 -17.18 -9.24 -5.21
C GLY A 113 -18.30 -9.49 -4.20
N ARG A 114 -19.53 -9.53 -4.67
CA ARG A 114 -20.76 -9.67 -3.83
C ARG A 114 -20.82 -10.94 -2.98
N TRP A 115 -20.00 -11.95 -3.29
CA TRP A 115 -19.94 -13.22 -2.56
C TRP A 115 -19.29 -13.10 -1.16
N GLN A 116 -18.66 -11.95 -0.87
CA GLN A 116 -18.13 -11.65 0.47
C GLN A 116 -18.79 -10.39 1.04
N ASN A 117 -19.55 -10.53 2.11
CA ASN A 117 -20.19 -9.42 2.87
C ASN A 117 -20.89 -8.36 2.01
N GLY A 118 -21.55 -8.79 0.91
CA GLY A 118 -22.26 -7.89 0.01
C GLY A 118 -21.37 -7.07 -0.95
N GLY A 119 -20.09 -7.39 -1.04
CA GLY A 119 -19.08 -6.65 -1.82
C GLY A 119 -18.59 -5.40 -1.11
N GLY A 120 -17.43 -4.91 -1.53
CA GLY A 120 -16.84 -3.68 -0.99
C GLY A 120 -15.35 -3.73 -0.85
N SER A 121 -14.78 -2.66 -0.31
CA SER A 121 -13.35 -2.48 -0.07
C SER A 121 -13.09 -2.33 1.42
N PRO A 122 -11.88 -2.72 1.89
CA PRO A 122 -11.53 -2.63 3.31
C PRO A 122 -11.31 -1.18 3.77
N THR A 123 -11.52 -0.97 5.06
CA THR A 123 -11.07 0.23 5.79
C THR A 123 -9.97 -0.19 6.74
N ILE A 124 -8.84 0.50 6.67
CA ILE A 124 -7.65 0.22 7.49
C ILE A 124 -7.51 1.33 8.53
N GLY A 125 -7.37 0.95 9.79
CA GLY A 125 -7.16 1.86 10.92
C GLY A 125 -5.76 2.50 10.96
N ASP A 126 -5.44 3.13 12.08
CA ASP A 126 -4.16 3.79 12.32
C ASP A 126 -3.08 2.78 12.78
N ASN A 127 -1.81 3.07 12.50
CA ASN A 127 -0.64 2.28 12.94
C ASN A 127 -0.65 0.82 12.48
N VAL A 128 -1.38 0.49 11.42
CA VAL A 128 -1.51 -0.88 10.90
C VAL A 128 -0.28 -1.24 10.08
N VAL A 129 0.20 -2.48 10.25
CA VAL A 129 1.27 -3.07 9.45
C VAL A 129 0.71 -4.24 8.64
N ILE A 130 0.95 -4.23 7.32
CA ILE A 130 0.52 -5.29 6.42
C ILE A 130 1.74 -5.93 5.76
N GLY A 131 2.01 -7.17 6.15
CA GLY A 131 3.18 -7.96 5.75
C GLY A 131 3.14 -8.39 4.29
N ALA A 132 4.32 -8.78 3.78
CA ALA A 132 4.54 -9.12 2.38
C ALA A 132 3.59 -10.22 1.89
N GLY A 133 3.03 -10.05 0.70
CA GLY A 133 2.15 -11.03 0.07
C GLY A 133 0.75 -11.12 0.69
N ALA A 134 0.43 -10.31 1.69
CA ALA A 134 -0.91 -10.33 2.30
C ALA A 134 -1.97 -9.80 1.32
N VAL A 135 -3.16 -10.40 1.40
CA VAL A 135 -4.34 -10.00 0.62
C VAL A 135 -5.46 -9.65 1.59
N VAL A 136 -5.90 -8.39 1.57
CA VAL A 136 -6.98 -7.86 2.42
C VAL A 136 -8.08 -7.33 1.51
N VAL A 137 -9.23 -8.00 1.49
CA VAL A 137 -10.28 -7.73 0.52
C VAL A 137 -11.67 -7.81 1.15
N GLY A 138 -12.61 -7.08 0.56
CA GLY A 138 -14.01 -7.08 1.00
C GLY A 138 -14.36 -5.90 1.89
N ARG A 139 -15.65 -5.80 2.22
CA ARG A 139 -16.17 -4.78 3.13
C ARG A 139 -15.87 -5.16 4.57
N ILE A 140 -14.63 -4.93 4.99
CA ILE A 140 -14.13 -5.28 6.31
C ILE A 140 -13.38 -4.10 6.92
N THR A 141 -13.22 -4.14 8.23
CA THR A 141 -12.43 -3.16 8.99
C THR A 141 -11.23 -3.84 9.62
N ILE A 142 -10.04 -3.27 9.41
CA ILE A 142 -8.82 -3.63 10.14
C ILE A 142 -8.64 -2.57 11.22
N GLY A 143 -8.74 -2.99 12.49
CA GLY A 143 -8.63 -2.10 13.65
C GLY A 143 -7.23 -1.51 13.82
N ASP A 144 -7.13 -0.47 14.65
CA ASP A 144 -5.89 0.24 14.91
C ASP A 144 -4.81 -0.69 15.48
N SER A 145 -3.55 -0.42 15.12
CA SER A 145 -2.39 -1.16 15.61
C SER A 145 -2.42 -2.68 15.29
N ALA A 146 -3.27 -3.12 14.36
CA ALA A 146 -3.26 -4.51 13.92
C ALA A 146 -2.04 -4.82 13.06
N PHE A 147 -1.55 -6.07 13.17
CA PHE A 147 -0.48 -6.60 12.33
C PHE A 147 -1.01 -7.75 11.48
N ILE A 148 -1.01 -7.57 10.17
CA ILE A 148 -1.36 -8.63 9.21
C ILE A 148 -0.05 -9.26 8.74
N GLY A 149 0.16 -10.52 9.10
CA GLY A 149 1.36 -11.27 8.76
C GLY A 149 1.51 -11.54 7.26
N ALA A 150 2.74 -11.89 6.86
CA ALA A 150 3.04 -12.19 5.47
C ALA A 150 2.17 -13.34 4.94
N ASN A 151 1.71 -13.21 3.67
CA ASN A 151 0.86 -14.17 2.98
C ASN A 151 -0.49 -14.46 3.66
N ALA A 152 -0.92 -13.62 4.60
CA ALA A 152 -2.25 -13.77 5.20
C ALA A 152 -3.35 -13.36 4.20
N TYR A 153 -4.42 -14.16 4.13
CA TYR A 153 -5.62 -13.84 3.37
C TYR A 153 -6.73 -13.41 4.35
N VAL A 154 -7.09 -12.13 4.30
CA VAL A 154 -8.02 -11.50 5.25
C VAL A 154 -9.27 -11.02 4.51
N TYR A 155 -10.42 -11.56 4.92
CA TYR A 155 -11.75 -11.24 4.37
C TYR A 155 -12.81 -11.07 5.47
N GLN A 156 -12.38 -10.87 6.71
CA GLN A 156 -13.22 -10.61 7.88
C GLN A 156 -12.63 -9.47 8.69
N ASP A 157 -13.45 -8.86 9.55
CA ASP A 157 -13.00 -7.80 10.45
C ASP A 157 -11.89 -8.28 11.38
N ILE A 158 -10.89 -7.44 11.57
CA ILE A 158 -9.77 -7.68 12.49
C ILE A 158 -9.83 -6.62 13.60
N PRO A 159 -9.92 -7.04 14.86
CA PRO A 159 -9.95 -6.10 15.99
C PRO A 159 -8.64 -5.31 16.12
N GLU A 160 -8.70 -4.21 16.85
CA GLU A 160 -7.51 -3.45 17.23
C GLU A 160 -6.49 -4.32 17.98
N ASN A 161 -5.20 -4.02 17.80
CA ASN A 161 -4.06 -4.71 18.42
C ASN A 161 -3.95 -6.22 18.07
N ALA A 162 -4.74 -6.72 17.14
CA ALA A 162 -4.68 -8.13 16.75
C ALA A 162 -3.50 -8.43 15.83
N VAL A 163 -2.97 -9.63 15.94
CA VAL A 163 -1.94 -10.19 15.04
C VAL A 163 -2.54 -11.34 14.27
N VAL A 164 -2.54 -11.22 12.94
CA VAL A 164 -3.04 -12.26 12.02
C VAL A 164 -1.86 -12.93 11.34
N GLY A 165 -1.76 -14.24 11.42
CA GLY A 165 -0.74 -15.04 10.73
C GLY A 165 -1.32 -15.81 9.55
N ALA A 166 -0.46 -16.18 8.60
CA ALA A 166 -0.77 -17.20 7.59
C ALA A 166 -0.50 -18.60 8.16
N MET A 167 -1.03 -19.62 7.47
CA MET A 167 -0.69 -21.00 7.82
C MET A 167 0.77 -21.29 7.48
N PRO A 168 1.55 -21.92 8.39
CA PRO A 168 2.90 -22.37 8.10
C PRO A 168 2.93 -23.37 6.94
N GLY A 169 4.02 -23.37 6.17
CA GLY A 169 4.25 -24.37 5.12
C GLY A 169 4.29 -25.79 5.72
N LYS A 170 3.75 -26.75 4.97
CA LYS A 170 3.76 -28.18 5.32
C LYS A 170 4.70 -28.93 4.39
N ILE A 171 5.55 -29.81 4.94
CA ILE A 171 6.37 -30.73 4.16
C ILE A 171 5.44 -31.76 3.49
N LEU A 172 5.44 -31.79 2.17
CA LEU A 172 4.61 -32.72 1.38
C LEU A 172 5.38 -33.95 0.91
N SER A 173 6.71 -33.84 0.76
CA SER A 173 7.56 -34.91 0.21
C SER A 173 9.03 -34.69 0.60
N TYR A 174 9.82 -35.75 0.59
CA TYR A 174 11.29 -35.73 0.71
C TYR A 174 11.99 -36.08 -0.60
N HIS A 175 11.27 -36.11 -1.73
CA HIS A 175 11.85 -36.45 -3.04
C HIS A 175 12.56 -35.27 -3.72
N GLY A 176 12.55 -34.09 -3.12
CA GLY A 176 13.19 -32.89 -3.67
C GLY A 176 12.64 -32.55 -5.03
N THR A 177 13.53 -32.19 -5.96
CA THR A 177 13.19 -31.77 -7.33
C THR A 177 13.18 -32.96 -8.34
N LYS A 178 13.30 -34.21 -7.89
CA LYS A 178 13.27 -35.37 -8.78
C LYS A 178 11.98 -35.42 -9.59
N GLY A 179 12.11 -35.44 -10.91
CA GLY A 179 10.98 -35.45 -11.84
C GLY A 179 10.27 -34.11 -12.05
N TYR A 180 10.69 -33.06 -11.38
CA TYR A 180 10.06 -31.73 -11.53
C TYR A 180 10.52 -31.04 -12.82
N PHE A 181 11.78 -31.18 -13.19
CA PHE A 181 12.38 -30.54 -14.38
C PHE A 181 12.61 -31.52 -15.56
N GLY A 182 12.05 -32.73 -15.52
CA GLY A 182 12.16 -33.69 -16.63
C GLY A 182 13.57 -34.25 -16.88
N HIS A 183 14.47 -34.21 -15.89
CA HIS A 183 15.82 -34.81 -15.94
C HIS A 183 15.89 -36.09 -15.10
#